data_c68218cc205c629bf86974d76125957b
#
_entry.id   c68218cc205c629bf86974d76125957b
#
_cell.length_a   1.000
_cell.length_b   1.000
_cell.length_c   1.000
_cell.angle_alpha   90.00
_cell.angle_beta   90.00
_cell.angle_gamma   90.00
#
_symmetry.space_group_name_H-M   'P 1'
#
loop_
_entity.id
_entity.type
_entity.pdbx_description
1 polymer ?
#
loop_
_entity_poly.entity_id
_entity_poly.type
_entity_poly.pdbx_seq_one_letter_code
_entity_poly.pdbx_strand_id
1 'polypeptide(L)'
;MLAKRVFVDRCSRLLSALGNEPGETPVESIYGTKFVAGQDSSIITSCLRFRGTYEPVLSEFILRKVQEGDVCVDAGANIGYFTLLFAKRVGPSGKVIAIEAAPDTARRLRANVELNGVDRIVDVVQAACAAEKGELTFYLHPRVDAFSRLSPPVKGDFDRRFTGSTWIPTAVTADTLASIVGADAPRVSFIKVDVEGAETAIAPQIAAEFTHPNLVVALEVRTHIEATLKPFQDQGFHVYDLHNDYRWVYEDKVPAITEAAYRDFSHRGWRETRAHAADVLLSRQPLSLP
;
A
#
# COMPACT_ATOMS: atom_id res chain seq x y z
N MET A 1 2.45 -9.57 13.73
CA MET A 1 1.23 -10.37 13.55
C MET A 1 0.16 -10.08 14.60
N LEU A 2 0.46 -10.14 15.91
CA LEU A 2 -0.56 -9.90 16.95
C LEU A 2 -1.13 -8.48 16.89
N ALA A 3 -0.32 -7.45 16.73
CA ALA A 3 -0.76 -6.05 16.68
C ALA A 3 -1.62 -5.76 15.42
N LYS A 4 -1.18 -6.20 14.22
CA LYS A 4 -1.97 -6.07 12.98
C LYS A 4 -3.26 -6.90 13.05
N ARG A 5 -3.22 -8.08 13.66
CA ARG A 5 -4.37 -8.94 13.90
C ARG A 5 -5.41 -8.29 14.82
N VAL A 6 -4.96 -7.70 15.91
CA VAL A 6 -5.82 -7.00 16.88
C VAL A 6 -6.35 -5.70 16.26
N PHE A 7 -5.56 -5.04 15.41
CA PHE A 7 -5.96 -3.88 14.62
C PHE A 7 -7.12 -4.21 13.68
N VAL A 8 -6.96 -5.24 12.85
CA VAL A 8 -8.01 -5.69 11.92
C VAL A 8 -9.27 -6.12 12.65
N ASP A 9 -9.14 -6.84 13.79
CA ASP A 9 -10.27 -7.26 14.61
C ASP A 9 -11.04 -6.06 15.22
N ARG A 10 -10.34 -5.03 15.66
CA ARG A 10 -10.98 -3.80 16.17
C ARG A 10 -11.57 -2.94 15.04
N CYS A 11 -10.91 -2.82 13.90
CA CYS A 11 -11.49 -2.15 12.75
C CYS A 11 -12.75 -2.88 12.27
N SER A 12 -12.76 -4.22 12.24
CA SER A 12 -13.96 -5.01 11.95
C SER A 12 -15.07 -4.80 12.97
N ARG A 13 -14.76 -4.72 14.26
CA ARG A 13 -15.76 -4.45 15.32
C ARG A 13 -16.27 -3.01 15.28
N LEU A 14 -15.40 -2.06 14.98
CA LEU A 14 -15.80 -0.66 14.75
C LEU A 14 -16.67 -0.54 13.52
N LEU A 15 -16.36 -1.22 12.42
CA LEU A 15 -17.20 -1.30 11.23
C LEU A 15 -18.60 -1.87 11.53
N SER A 16 -18.67 -2.90 12.38
CA SER A 16 -19.93 -3.49 12.79
C SER A 16 -20.70 -2.64 13.81
N ALA A 17 -20.00 -1.86 14.64
CA ALA A 17 -20.60 -1.02 15.67
C ALA A 17 -21.04 0.37 15.18
N LEU A 18 -20.41 0.88 14.10
CA LEU A 18 -20.78 2.17 13.50
C LEU A 18 -22.02 2.11 12.62
N GLY A 19 -22.64 0.93 12.49
CA GLY A 19 -23.84 0.73 11.67
C GLY A 19 -23.60 1.10 10.21
N ASN A 20 -24.06 0.29 9.30
CA ASN A 20 -23.94 0.46 7.85
C ASN A 20 -24.79 1.63 7.30
N GLU A 21 -24.73 2.79 7.91
CA GLU A 21 -25.31 3.96 7.27
C GLU A 21 -24.28 4.48 6.26
N PRO A 22 -24.51 4.35 4.95
CA PRO A 22 -23.65 4.98 3.96
C PRO A 22 -23.76 6.49 4.14
N GLY A 23 -22.75 7.07 4.79
CA GLY A 23 -22.68 8.51 4.88
C GLY A 23 -22.57 9.11 3.47
N GLU A 24 -23.44 10.04 3.13
CA GLU A 24 -23.44 10.74 1.83
C GLU A 24 -22.23 11.66 1.64
N THR A 25 -21.47 11.90 2.71
CA THR A 25 -20.36 12.84 2.71
C THR A 25 -19.01 12.15 2.53
N PRO A 26 -18.12 12.69 1.69
CA PRO A 26 -16.75 12.20 1.57
C PRO A 26 -16.04 12.15 2.91
N VAL A 27 -15.18 11.15 3.09
CA VAL A 27 -14.28 11.05 4.25
C VAL A 27 -13.01 11.82 3.93
N GLU A 28 -12.56 12.67 4.83
CA GLU A 28 -11.34 13.46 4.63
C GLU A 28 -10.23 13.00 5.58
N SER A 29 -9.02 12.88 5.05
CA SER A 29 -7.84 12.60 5.86
C SER A 29 -7.29 13.87 6.51
N ILE A 30 -6.49 13.73 7.56
CA ILE A 30 -5.77 14.86 8.18
C ILE A 30 -4.80 15.55 7.20
N TYR A 31 -4.50 14.92 6.09
CA TYR A 31 -3.65 15.44 5.02
C TYR A 31 -4.44 16.20 3.95
N GLY A 32 -5.77 16.31 4.11
CA GLY A 32 -6.65 17.03 3.18
C GLY A 32 -6.99 16.26 1.90
N THR A 33 -6.76 14.95 1.86
CA THR A 33 -7.24 14.09 0.77
C THR A 33 -8.64 13.56 1.08
N LYS A 34 -9.50 13.48 0.04
CA LYS A 34 -10.92 13.12 0.18
C LYS A 34 -11.21 11.77 -0.46
N PHE A 35 -12.09 11.02 0.16
CA PHE A 35 -12.50 9.68 -0.28
C PHE A 35 -14.00 9.60 -0.40
N VAL A 36 -14.49 9.06 -1.52
CA VAL A 36 -15.92 8.88 -1.77
C VAL A 36 -16.54 8.10 -0.62
N ALA A 37 -17.63 8.62 -0.08
CA ALA A 37 -18.46 7.91 0.87
C ALA A 37 -19.09 6.69 0.20
N GLY A 38 -19.18 5.59 0.87
CA GLY A 38 -19.89 4.42 0.36
C GLY A 38 -19.23 3.11 0.70
N GLN A 39 -20.04 2.14 0.80
CA GLN A 39 -19.83 0.73 1.13
C GLN A 39 -18.60 0.47 2.01
N ASP A 40 -18.86 0.44 3.31
CA ASP A 40 -17.90 0.46 4.41
C ASP A 40 -17.07 -0.83 4.59
N SER A 41 -16.69 -1.46 3.48
CA SER A 41 -15.84 -2.64 3.49
C SER A 41 -14.34 -2.33 3.55
N SER A 42 -13.96 -1.04 3.47
CA SER A 42 -12.55 -0.65 3.49
C SER A 42 -12.05 -0.36 4.90
N ILE A 43 -11.01 -1.07 5.31
CA ILE A 43 -10.26 -0.79 6.54
C ILE A 43 -9.71 0.64 6.49
N ILE A 44 -9.24 1.08 5.34
CA ILE A 44 -8.70 2.42 5.12
C ILE A 44 -9.77 3.46 5.47
N THR A 45 -10.96 3.37 4.87
CA THR A 45 -12.06 4.32 5.14
C THR A 45 -12.43 4.37 6.62
N SER A 46 -12.42 3.23 7.30
CA SER A 46 -12.70 3.17 8.74
C SER A 46 -11.63 3.87 9.56
N CYS A 47 -10.35 3.65 9.22
CA CYS A 47 -9.24 4.35 9.86
C CYS A 47 -9.33 5.87 9.65
N LEU A 48 -9.68 6.29 8.43
CA LEU A 48 -9.84 7.71 8.11
C LEU A 48 -11.01 8.34 8.90
N ARG A 49 -12.16 7.69 8.98
CA ARG A 49 -13.29 8.18 9.79
C ARG A 49 -12.95 8.30 11.27
N PHE A 50 -12.19 7.33 11.79
CA PHE A 50 -11.89 7.27 13.22
C PHE A 50 -10.66 8.09 13.61
N ARG A 51 -9.64 8.16 12.76
CA ARG A 51 -8.33 8.76 13.07
C ARG A 51 -7.87 9.81 12.05
N GLY A 52 -8.53 9.92 10.92
CA GLY A 52 -8.13 10.82 9.84
C GLY A 52 -6.88 10.37 9.07
N THR A 53 -6.32 9.21 9.39
CA THR A 53 -5.10 8.70 8.76
C THR A 53 -5.08 7.17 8.69
N TYR A 54 -4.22 6.64 7.82
CA TYR A 54 -3.89 5.24 7.70
C TYR A 54 -2.37 5.09 7.60
N GLU A 55 -1.78 4.09 8.23
CA GLU A 55 -0.32 3.88 8.28
C GLU A 55 0.49 5.17 8.46
N PRO A 56 0.36 5.85 9.60
CA PRO A 56 0.87 7.21 9.78
C PRO A 56 2.38 7.35 9.57
N VAL A 57 3.17 6.32 9.91
CA VAL A 57 4.64 6.35 9.73
C VAL A 57 5.00 6.37 8.25
N LEU A 58 4.41 5.47 7.44
CA LEU A 58 4.64 5.46 6.00
C LEU A 58 4.06 6.72 5.33
N SER A 59 2.88 7.17 5.77
CA SER A 59 2.26 8.40 5.26
C SER A 59 3.17 9.61 5.41
N GLU A 60 3.73 9.81 6.60
CA GLU A 60 4.65 10.92 6.86
C GLU A 60 5.98 10.75 6.11
N PHE A 61 6.49 9.52 6.03
CA PHE A 61 7.68 9.25 5.24
C PHE A 61 7.49 9.67 3.78
N ILE A 62 6.39 9.28 3.15
CA ILE A 62 6.05 9.66 1.78
C ILE A 62 5.98 11.19 1.66
N LEU A 63 5.24 11.85 2.57
CA LEU A 63 5.05 13.30 2.53
C LEU A 63 6.35 14.10 2.68
N ARG A 64 7.37 13.55 3.31
CA ARG A 64 8.68 14.19 3.46
C ARG A 64 9.66 13.80 2.36
N LYS A 65 9.61 12.55 1.91
CA LYS A 65 10.59 12.01 0.95
C LYS A 65 10.30 12.40 -0.49
N VAL A 66 9.02 12.32 -0.89
CA VAL A 66 8.59 12.59 -2.26
C VAL A 66 8.66 14.10 -2.55
N GLN A 67 9.20 14.44 -3.70
CA GLN A 67 9.40 15.84 -4.13
C GLN A 67 8.48 16.17 -5.31
N GLU A 68 8.29 17.46 -5.54
CA GLU A 68 7.61 17.96 -6.73
C GLU A 68 8.36 17.53 -8.00
N GLY A 69 7.60 17.04 -8.99
CA GLY A 69 8.14 16.51 -10.24
C GLY A 69 8.54 15.04 -10.22
N ASP A 70 8.50 14.37 -9.06
CA ASP A 70 8.78 12.95 -8.95
C ASP A 70 7.78 12.09 -9.75
N VAL A 71 8.22 10.90 -10.16
CA VAL A 71 7.37 9.83 -10.69
C VAL A 71 7.28 8.74 -9.63
N CYS A 72 6.05 8.47 -9.19
CA CYS A 72 5.78 7.49 -8.14
C CYS A 72 4.90 6.35 -8.65
N VAL A 73 5.08 5.16 -8.08
CA VAL A 73 4.25 3.98 -8.33
C VAL A 73 3.60 3.52 -7.03
N ASP A 74 2.29 3.27 -7.08
CA ASP A 74 1.51 2.68 -5.99
C ASP A 74 0.97 1.32 -6.48
N ALA A 75 1.72 0.26 -6.23
CA ALA A 75 1.36 -1.11 -6.60
C ALA A 75 0.54 -1.76 -5.48
N GLY A 76 -0.71 -2.12 -5.78
CA GLY A 76 -1.73 -2.47 -4.80
C GLY A 76 -2.35 -1.21 -4.18
N ALA A 77 -2.78 -0.28 -5.06
CA ALA A 77 -3.23 1.05 -4.65
C ALA A 77 -4.52 1.04 -3.81
N ASN A 78 -5.27 -0.04 -3.83
CA ASN A 78 -6.55 -0.16 -3.15
C ASN A 78 -7.47 1.03 -3.52
N ILE A 79 -8.09 1.70 -2.57
CA ILE A 79 -8.93 2.88 -2.80
C ILE A 79 -8.14 4.18 -3.05
N GLY A 80 -6.81 4.12 -3.11
CA GLY A 80 -5.93 5.24 -3.47
C GLY A 80 -5.44 6.11 -2.32
N TYR A 81 -5.36 5.58 -1.10
CA TYR A 81 -4.89 6.38 0.02
C TYR A 81 -3.46 6.90 -0.23
N PHE A 82 -2.52 6.02 -0.52
CA PHE A 82 -1.13 6.42 -0.82
C PHE A 82 -1.01 7.10 -2.17
N THR A 83 -1.78 6.68 -3.17
CA THR A 83 -1.88 7.35 -4.47
C THR A 83 -2.14 8.85 -4.31
N LEU A 84 -3.10 9.24 -3.47
CA LEU A 84 -3.44 10.65 -3.24
C LEU A 84 -2.37 11.39 -2.44
N LEU A 85 -1.67 10.73 -1.53
CA LEU A 85 -0.50 11.32 -0.84
C LEU A 85 0.64 11.57 -1.83
N PHE A 86 0.93 10.62 -2.72
CA PHE A 86 1.88 10.81 -3.81
C PHE A 86 1.48 11.98 -4.70
N ALA A 87 0.24 11.98 -5.20
CA ALA A 87 -0.27 13.04 -6.08
C ALA A 87 -0.13 14.44 -5.45
N LYS A 88 -0.41 14.55 -4.16
CA LYS A 88 -0.22 15.79 -3.41
C LYS A 88 1.23 16.27 -3.38
N ARG A 89 2.19 15.33 -3.34
CA ARG A 89 3.62 15.67 -3.25
C ARG A 89 4.27 15.91 -4.59
N VAL A 90 3.96 15.08 -5.57
CA VAL A 90 4.57 15.21 -6.90
C VAL A 90 4.11 16.46 -7.64
N GLY A 91 2.94 17.00 -7.29
CA GLY A 91 2.39 18.21 -7.88
C GLY A 91 2.11 18.08 -9.39
N PRO A 92 1.80 19.20 -10.07
CA PRO A 92 1.37 19.19 -11.47
C PRO A 92 2.47 18.81 -12.47
N SER A 93 3.73 18.83 -12.06
CA SER A 93 4.90 18.46 -12.90
C SER A 93 5.31 16.99 -12.73
N GLY A 94 4.77 16.30 -11.72
CA GLY A 94 5.05 14.90 -11.44
C GLY A 94 4.01 13.95 -12.01
N LYS A 95 4.16 12.67 -11.64
CA LYS A 95 3.26 11.61 -12.09
C LYS A 95 3.10 10.52 -11.04
N VAL A 96 1.91 9.93 -10.97
CA VAL A 96 1.64 8.74 -10.15
C VAL A 96 1.04 7.66 -11.04
N ILE A 97 1.57 6.45 -10.96
CA ILE A 97 1.00 5.26 -11.59
C ILE A 97 0.43 4.39 -10.47
N ALA A 98 -0.90 4.30 -10.40
CA ALA A 98 -1.64 3.57 -9.38
C ALA A 98 -2.19 2.27 -9.97
N ILE A 99 -1.78 1.13 -9.42
CA ILE A 99 -2.09 -0.21 -9.96
C ILE A 99 -2.96 -0.94 -8.94
N GLU A 100 -4.15 -1.37 -9.37
CA GLU A 100 -5.10 -2.11 -8.54
C GLU A 100 -5.74 -3.24 -9.34
N ALA A 101 -5.69 -4.46 -8.80
CA ALA A 101 -6.15 -5.65 -9.51
C ALA A 101 -7.68 -5.83 -9.43
N ALA A 102 -8.29 -5.52 -8.30
CA ALA A 102 -9.71 -5.73 -8.06
C ALA A 102 -10.57 -4.70 -8.80
N PRO A 103 -11.51 -5.12 -9.70
CA PRO A 103 -12.25 -4.19 -10.55
C PRO A 103 -13.06 -3.15 -9.77
N ASP A 104 -13.75 -3.56 -8.71
CA ASP A 104 -14.57 -2.66 -7.91
C ASP A 104 -13.73 -1.67 -7.10
N THR A 105 -12.59 -2.12 -6.59
CA THR A 105 -11.64 -1.29 -5.87
C THR A 105 -10.97 -0.30 -6.83
N ALA A 106 -10.57 -0.73 -8.03
CA ALA A 106 -10.02 0.16 -9.06
C ALA A 106 -11.03 1.23 -9.52
N ARG A 107 -12.33 0.90 -9.57
CA ARG A 107 -13.38 1.89 -9.85
C ARG A 107 -13.46 2.95 -8.72
N ARG A 108 -13.39 2.53 -7.47
CA ARG A 108 -13.36 3.45 -6.31
C ARG A 108 -12.11 4.31 -6.30
N LEU A 109 -10.95 3.73 -6.64
CA LEU A 109 -9.70 4.46 -6.81
C LEU A 109 -9.85 5.60 -7.84
N ARG A 110 -10.42 5.31 -9.02
CA ARG A 110 -10.68 6.35 -10.05
C ARG A 110 -11.59 7.46 -9.53
N ALA A 111 -12.68 7.08 -8.85
CA ALA A 111 -13.59 8.07 -8.26
C ALA A 111 -12.89 8.95 -7.19
N ASN A 112 -11.97 8.40 -6.41
CA ASN A 112 -11.20 9.17 -5.44
C ASN A 112 -10.17 10.09 -6.12
N VAL A 113 -9.55 9.64 -7.21
CA VAL A 113 -8.64 10.46 -8.03
C VAL A 113 -9.40 11.67 -8.61
N GLU A 114 -10.57 11.44 -9.20
CA GLU A 114 -11.44 12.49 -9.74
C GLU A 114 -11.92 13.45 -8.65
N LEU A 115 -12.36 12.93 -7.48
CA LEU A 115 -12.84 13.74 -6.34
C LEU A 115 -11.76 14.72 -5.83
N ASN A 116 -10.49 14.37 -5.96
CA ASN A 116 -9.36 15.21 -5.55
C ASN A 116 -8.80 16.07 -6.70
N GLY A 117 -9.34 15.96 -7.93
CA GLY A 117 -8.91 16.73 -9.10
C GLY A 117 -7.47 16.46 -9.54
N VAL A 118 -6.99 15.22 -9.35
CA VAL A 118 -5.61 14.81 -9.68
C VAL A 118 -5.53 13.83 -10.86
N ASP A 119 -6.61 13.67 -11.60
CA ASP A 119 -6.75 12.79 -12.77
C ASP A 119 -5.75 13.08 -13.90
N ARG A 120 -5.20 14.29 -13.95
CA ARG A 120 -4.18 14.67 -14.95
C ARG A 120 -2.78 14.17 -14.66
N ILE A 121 -2.51 13.80 -13.39
CA ILE A 121 -1.18 13.37 -12.93
C ILE A 121 -1.20 11.96 -12.36
N VAL A 122 -2.38 11.32 -12.27
CA VAL A 122 -2.55 9.96 -11.76
C VAL A 122 -3.10 9.05 -12.86
N ASP A 123 -2.28 8.10 -13.29
CA ASP A 123 -2.71 7.02 -14.19
C ASP A 123 -3.18 5.82 -13.36
N VAL A 124 -4.46 5.46 -13.45
CA VAL A 124 -5.02 4.28 -12.78
C VAL A 124 -5.05 3.09 -13.72
N VAL A 125 -4.23 2.09 -13.42
CA VAL A 125 -4.13 0.84 -14.19
C VAL A 125 -4.80 -0.29 -13.42
N GLN A 126 -5.81 -0.91 -14.04
CA GLN A 126 -6.47 -2.09 -13.47
C GLN A 126 -5.75 -3.34 -13.94
N ALA A 127 -4.81 -3.82 -13.13
CA ALA A 127 -4.02 -5.02 -13.38
C ALA A 127 -3.45 -5.58 -12.07
N ALA A 128 -3.10 -6.87 -12.07
CA ALA A 128 -2.27 -7.46 -11.05
C ALA A 128 -0.79 -7.34 -11.45
N CYS A 129 0.08 -6.99 -10.50
CA CYS A 129 1.51 -7.09 -10.70
C CYS A 129 1.94 -8.55 -10.60
N ALA A 130 2.69 -9.04 -11.59
CA ALA A 130 3.07 -10.44 -11.70
C ALA A 130 4.50 -10.62 -12.23
N ALA A 131 4.99 -11.87 -12.24
CA ALA A 131 6.27 -12.20 -12.84
C ALA A 131 6.25 -12.06 -14.37
N GLU A 132 5.10 -12.30 -15.00
CA GLU A 132 4.91 -12.27 -16.44
C GLU A 132 3.49 -11.83 -16.81
N LYS A 133 3.34 -11.43 -18.08
CA LYS A 133 2.05 -11.02 -18.63
C LYS A 133 1.11 -12.23 -18.79
N GLY A 134 -0.15 -12.05 -18.41
CA GLY A 134 -1.16 -13.10 -18.55
C GLY A 134 -2.47 -12.77 -17.89
N GLU A 135 -3.18 -13.80 -17.48
CA GLU A 135 -4.39 -13.74 -16.68
C GLU A 135 -4.16 -14.53 -15.39
N LEU A 136 -4.55 -13.96 -14.26
CA LEU A 136 -4.45 -14.59 -12.95
C LEU A 136 -5.82 -14.67 -12.28
N THR A 137 -5.99 -15.66 -11.40
CA THR A 137 -7.14 -15.70 -10.51
C THR A 137 -6.84 -14.89 -9.25
N PHE A 138 -7.61 -13.85 -9.05
CA PHE A 138 -7.58 -13.03 -7.84
C PHE A 138 -8.78 -13.38 -6.96
N TYR A 139 -8.55 -13.60 -5.68
CA TYR A 139 -9.60 -14.00 -4.73
C TYR A 139 -10.11 -12.75 -4.02
N LEU A 140 -11.28 -12.29 -4.42
CA LEU A 140 -11.92 -11.11 -3.82
C LEU A 140 -12.58 -11.49 -2.50
N HIS A 141 -12.30 -10.72 -1.45
CA HIS A 141 -13.03 -10.86 -0.20
C HIS A 141 -14.31 -10.01 -0.24
N PRO A 142 -15.51 -10.60 -0.03
CA PRO A 142 -16.77 -9.91 -0.30
C PRO A 142 -17.12 -8.77 0.67
N ARG A 143 -16.38 -8.64 1.77
CA ARG A 143 -16.64 -7.63 2.81
C ARG A 143 -15.46 -6.72 3.11
N VAL A 144 -14.24 -7.15 2.84
CA VAL A 144 -13.03 -6.40 3.21
C VAL A 144 -12.05 -6.46 2.05
N ASP A 145 -11.95 -5.37 1.32
CA ASP A 145 -11.12 -5.25 0.13
C ASP A 145 -9.63 -5.51 0.40
N ALA A 146 -9.12 -5.06 1.55
CA ALA A 146 -7.74 -5.28 1.99
C ALA A 146 -7.36 -6.77 2.24
N PHE A 147 -8.31 -7.70 2.15
CA PHE A 147 -8.03 -9.13 2.26
C PHE A 147 -8.00 -9.83 0.90
N SER A 148 -8.35 -9.13 -0.18
CA SER A 148 -8.31 -9.67 -1.53
C SER A 148 -6.87 -9.96 -1.96
N ARG A 149 -6.61 -11.13 -2.57
CA ARG A 149 -5.24 -11.62 -2.80
C ARG A 149 -5.11 -12.61 -3.95
N LEU A 150 -3.89 -12.86 -4.38
CA LEU A 150 -3.57 -13.85 -5.42
C LEU A 150 -3.63 -15.30 -4.91
N SER A 151 -3.34 -15.53 -3.64
CA SER A 151 -3.34 -16.89 -3.08
C SER A 151 -4.74 -17.38 -2.73
N PRO A 152 -5.11 -18.63 -3.05
CA PRO A 152 -6.39 -19.17 -2.64
C PRO A 152 -6.50 -19.22 -1.10
N PRO A 153 -7.71 -19.00 -0.57
CA PRO A 153 -7.93 -19.07 0.88
C PRO A 153 -7.72 -20.49 1.38
N VAL A 154 -6.95 -20.64 2.46
CA VAL A 154 -6.71 -21.94 3.09
C VAL A 154 -7.64 -22.18 4.28
N LYS A 155 -7.89 -23.46 4.61
CA LYS A 155 -8.71 -23.82 5.76
C LYS A 155 -8.04 -23.34 7.06
N GLY A 156 -8.70 -22.44 7.77
CA GLY A 156 -8.17 -21.85 9.01
C GLY A 156 -7.61 -20.45 8.86
N ASP A 157 -7.66 -19.86 7.69
CA ASP A 157 -7.39 -18.44 7.50
C ASP A 157 -8.20 -17.59 8.48
N PHE A 158 -7.55 -16.60 9.04
CA PHE A 158 -8.11 -15.66 10.02
C PHE A 158 -9.43 -15.06 9.53
N ASP A 159 -9.46 -14.70 8.27
CA ASP A 159 -10.56 -14.03 7.58
C ASP A 159 -11.85 -14.87 7.58
N ARG A 160 -11.70 -16.19 7.45
CA ARG A 160 -12.83 -17.14 7.45
C ARG A 160 -13.52 -17.26 8.81
N ARG A 161 -12.77 -17.10 9.91
CA ARG A 161 -13.31 -17.15 11.28
C ARG A 161 -14.17 -15.93 11.61
N PHE A 162 -13.83 -14.76 11.05
CA PHE A 162 -14.47 -13.50 11.41
C PHE A 162 -15.59 -13.10 10.48
N THR A 163 -15.56 -13.50 9.21
CA THR A 163 -16.50 -13.02 8.22
C THR A 163 -17.49 -14.10 7.75
N GLY A 164 -17.19 -15.37 7.94
CA GLY A 164 -18.01 -16.47 7.37
C GLY A 164 -18.14 -16.39 5.84
N SER A 165 -17.34 -15.55 5.20
CA SER A 165 -17.48 -15.16 3.81
C SER A 165 -16.81 -16.17 2.90
N THR A 166 -17.40 -16.39 1.72
CA THR A 166 -16.80 -17.16 0.64
C THR A 166 -16.09 -16.21 -0.30
N TRP A 167 -14.82 -16.47 -0.53
CA TRP A 167 -14.00 -15.70 -1.48
C TRP A 167 -14.50 -15.91 -2.91
N ILE A 168 -14.46 -14.86 -3.70
CA ILE A 168 -14.94 -14.86 -5.08
C ILE A 168 -13.71 -14.91 -6.00
N PRO A 169 -13.44 -16.05 -6.67
CA PRO A 169 -12.39 -16.10 -7.66
C PRO A 169 -12.78 -15.23 -8.86
N THR A 170 -11.90 -14.33 -9.23
CA THR A 170 -12.11 -13.36 -10.31
C THR A 170 -10.88 -13.35 -11.22
N ALA A 171 -11.09 -13.52 -12.52
CA ALA A 171 -10.02 -13.37 -13.50
C ALA A 171 -9.59 -11.90 -13.61
N VAL A 172 -8.31 -11.65 -13.53
CA VAL A 172 -7.72 -10.32 -13.67
C VAL A 172 -6.55 -10.35 -14.65
N THR A 173 -6.40 -9.30 -15.43
CA THR A 173 -5.21 -9.10 -16.26
C THR A 173 -4.00 -8.92 -15.37
N ALA A 174 -2.89 -9.54 -15.74
CA ALA A 174 -1.63 -9.44 -15.04
C ALA A 174 -0.51 -9.02 -16.00
N ASP A 175 0.45 -8.24 -15.52
CA ASP A 175 1.65 -7.90 -16.28
C ASP A 175 2.82 -7.63 -15.31
N THR A 176 4.02 -7.54 -15.87
CA THR A 176 5.19 -7.13 -15.08
C THR A 176 5.06 -5.67 -14.68
N LEU A 177 5.61 -5.33 -13.51
CA LEU A 177 5.54 -3.95 -13.02
C LEU A 177 6.21 -2.98 -14.01
N ALA A 178 7.35 -3.36 -14.58
CA ALA A 178 8.04 -2.54 -15.57
C ALA A 178 7.24 -2.37 -16.87
N SER A 179 6.54 -3.41 -17.32
CA SER A 179 5.66 -3.32 -18.50
C SER A 179 4.48 -2.37 -18.26
N ILE A 180 3.85 -2.45 -17.06
CA ILE A 180 2.76 -1.56 -16.67
C ILE A 180 3.22 -0.10 -16.61
N VAL A 181 4.38 0.16 -16.03
CA VAL A 181 4.95 1.51 -15.90
C VAL A 181 5.49 2.03 -17.22
N GLY A 182 5.99 1.14 -18.09
CA GLY A 182 6.46 1.44 -19.43
C GLY A 182 7.65 2.40 -19.45
N ALA A 183 7.59 3.41 -20.32
CA ALA A 183 8.70 4.36 -20.53
C ALA A 183 9.07 5.19 -19.29
N ASP A 184 8.22 5.27 -18.29
CA ASP A 184 8.49 6.00 -17.06
C ASP A 184 9.36 5.22 -16.06
N ALA A 185 9.58 3.92 -16.24
CA ALA A 185 10.32 3.07 -15.29
C ALA A 185 11.68 3.64 -14.86
N PRO A 186 12.54 4.18 -15.76
CA PRO A 186 13.80 4.78 -15.34
C PRO A 186 13.67 6.08 -14.53
N ARG A 187 12.50 6.72 -14.57
CA ARG A 187 12.21 7.99 -13.89
C ARG A 187 11.59 7.80 -12.51
N VAL A 188 11.12 6.59 -12.20
CA VAL A 188 10.44 6.29 -10.95
C VAL A 188 11.40 6.45 -9.78
N SER A 189 11.11 7.40 -8.91
CA SER A 189 11.89 7.69 -7.70
C SER A 189 11.32 7.04 -6.43
N PHE A 190 10.02 6.67 -6.46
CA PHE A 190 9.37 6.00 -5.34
C PHE A 190 8.40 4.93 -5.80
N ILE A 191 8.49 3.74 -5.19
CA ILE A 191 7.54 2.63 -5.40
C ILE A 191 7.00 2.20 -4.04
N LYS A 192 5.69 2.18 -3.85
CA LYS A 192 5.03 1.43 -2.77
C LYS A 192 4.53 0.11 -3.33
N VAL A 193 4.77 -0.98 -2.61
CA VAL A 193 4.34 -2.33 -2.99
C VAL A 193 3.59 -2.99 -1.85
N ASP A 194 2.33 -3.31 -2.10
CA ASP A 194 1.46 -4.06 -1.20
C ASP A 194 0.45 -4.84 -2.07
N VAL A 195 0.92 -5.93 -2.67
CA VAL A 195 0.21 -6.68 -3.73
C VAL A 195 -0.32 -8.03 -3.27
N GLU A 196 -0.33 -8.24 -1.96
CA GLU A 196 -0.96 -9.37 -1.28
C GLU A 196 -0.56 -10.74 -1.84
N GLY A 197 0.78 -10.97 -1.91
CA GLY A 197 1.38 -12.26 -2.21
C GLY A 197 2.17 -12.36 -3.51
N ALA A 198 2.33 -11.27 -4.27
CA ALA A 198 3.20 -11.23 -5.46
C ALA A 198 4.58 -10.61 -5.18
N GLU A 199 4.87 -10.15 -3.97
CA GLU A 199 6.08 -9.38 -3.62
C GLU A 199 7.36 -10.10 -4.04
N THR A 200 7.46 -11.41 -3.73
CA THR A 200 8.63 -12.22 -4.09
C THR A 200 8.81 -12.35 -5.61
N ALA A 201 7.70 -12.38 -6.36
CA ALA A 201 7.74 -12.52 -7.81
C ALA A 201 8.16 -11.23 -8.53
N ILE A 202 7.78 -10.07 -7.98
CA ILE A 202 8.07 -8.76 -8.61
C ILE A 202 9.36 -8.11 -8.09
N ALA A 203 9.88 -8.53 -6.94
CA ALA A 203 11.11 -7.98 -6.35
C ALA A 203 12.32 -7.97 -7.31
N PRO A 204 12.60 -9.05 -8.07
CA PRO A 204 13.70 -9.05 -9.04
C PRO A 204 13.55 -7.99 -10.15
N GLN A 205 12.31 -7.78 -10.63
CA GLN A 205 12.01 -6.78 -11.66
C GLN A 205 12.26 -5.37 -11.13
N ILE A 206 11.79 -5.06 -9.92
CA ILE A 206 11.99 -3.76 -9.31
C ILE A 206 13.49 -3.48 -9.14
N ALA A 207 14.23 -4.43 -8.60
CA ALA A 207 15.66 -4.26 -8.36
C ALA A 207 16.45 -4.01 -9.65
N ALA A 208 16.09 -4.69 -10.75
CA ALA A 208 16.82 -4.65 -12.02
C ALA A 208 16.38 -3.53 -12.97
N GLU A 209 15.07 -3.28 -13.08
CA GLU A 209 14.50 -2.46 -14.15
C GLU A 209 14.21 -1.01 -13.74
N PHE A 210 14.08 -0.73 -12.44
CA PHE A 210 13.88 0.64 -11.95
C PHE A 210 15.23 1.25 -11.54
N THR A 211 15.81 2.00 -12.46
CA THR A 211 17.22 2.43 -12.39
C THR A 211 17.45 3.84 -11.86
N HIS A 212 16.38 4.53 -11.41
CA HIS A 212 16.52 5.87 -10.85
C HIS A 212 17.54 5.88 -9.68
N PRO A 213 18.53 6.81 -9.67
CA PRO A 213 19.61 6.81 -8.69
C PRO A 213 19.13 7.01 -7.24
N ASN A 214 18.00 7.69 -7.05
CA ASN A 214 17.41 7.95 -5.74
C ASN A 214 16.17 7.06 -5.49
N LEU A 215 16.04 5.93 -6.17
CA LEU A 215 14.91 5.04 -5.98
C LEU A 215 14.75 4.62 -4.53
N VAL A 216 13.53 4.79 -4.02
CA VAL A 216 13.08 4.26 -2.74
C VAL A 216 11.92 3.29 -2.99
N VAL A 217 11.93 2.15 -2.33
CA VAL A 217 10.84 1.17 -2.38
C VAL A 217 10.32 0.95 -0.97
N ALA A 218 9.05 1.21 -0.74
CA ALA A 218 8.34 0.80 0.47
C ALA A 218 7.61 -0.52 0.17
N LEU A 219 7.95 -1.57 0.89
CA LEU A 219 7.51 -2.93 0.58
C LEU A 219 6.95 -3.62 1.83
N GLU A 220 5.67 -4.05 1.78
CA GLU A 220 5.13 -4.95 2.78
C GLU A 220 5.44 -6.40 2.38
N VAL A 221 6.22 -7.12 3.21
CA VAL A 221 6.56 -8.52 2.97
C VAL A 221 5.93 -9.39 4.04
N ARG A 222 5.06 -10.31 3.66
CA ARG A 222 4.38 -11.21 4.60
C ARG A 222 5.02 -12.59 4.69
N THR A 223 5.56 -13.07 3.60
CA THR A 223 6.18 -14.40 3.48
C THR A 223 7.46 -14.32 2.69
N HIS A 224 8.34 -15.31 2.86
CA HIS A 224 9.59 -15.42 2.07
C HIS A 224 10.46 -14.14 2.11
N ILE A 225 10.55 -13.48 3.29
CA ILE A 225 11.25 -12.20 3.46
C ILE A 225 12.66 -12.24 2.85
N GLU A 226 13.45 -13.27 3.15
CA GLU A 226 14.82 -13.40 2.63
C GLU A 226 14.85 -13.46 1.10
N ALA A 227 13.99 -14.29 0.50
CA ALA A 227 13.92 -14.44 -0.96
C ALA A 227 13.45 -13.14 -1.64
N THR A 228 12.55 -12.41 -1.00
CA THR A 228 12.03 -11.13 -1.51
C THR A 228 13.07 -10.01 -1.42
N LEU A 229 13.86 -9.95 -0.35
CA LEU A 229 14.86 -8.90 -0.16
C LEU A 229 16.18 -9.15 -0.89
N LYS A 230 16.49 -10.43 -1.15
CA LYS A 230 17.78 -10.80 -1.78
C LYS A 230 18.07 -10.09 -3.10
N PRO A 231 17.15 -9.95 -4.08
CA PRO A 231 17.43 -9.23 -5.32
C PRO A 231 17.87 -7.78 -5.11
N PHE A 232 17.31 -7.09 -4.12
CA PHE A 232 17.70 -5.73 -3.77
C PHE A 232 19.09 -5.70 -3.12
N GLN A 233 19.37 -6.63 -2.20
CA GLN A 233 20.67 -6.73 -1.55
C GLN A 233 21.79 -7.02 -2.56
N ASP A 234 21.54 -7.92 -3.52
CA ASP A 234 22.47 -8.26 -4.59
C ASP A 234 22.77 -7.05 -5.50
N GLN A 235 21.85 -6.09 -5.59
CA GLN A 235 22.00 -4.84 -6.33
C GLN A 235 22.51 -3.67 -5.45
N GLY A 236 22.91 -3.95 -4.21
CA GLY A 236 23.49 -2.97 -3.30
C GLY A 236 22.49 -1.99 -2.66
N PHE A 237 21.22 -2.32 -2.62
CA PHE A 237 20.25 -1.49 -1.90
C PHE A 237 20.49 -1.53 -0.39
N HIS A 238 20.32 -0.38 0.24
CA HIS A 238 20.19 -0.26 1.68
C HIS A 238 18.81 -0.73 2.13
N VAL A 239 18.75 -1.51 3.19
CA VAL A 239 17.51 -2.09 3.73
C VAL A 239 17.23 -1.51 5.11
N TYR A 240 16.03 -1.00 5.32
CA TYR A 240 15.58 -0.40 6.58
C TYR A 240 14.28 -1.06 7.03
N ASP A 241 14.17 -1.30 8.33
CA ASP A 241 12.93 -1.76 8.96
C ASP A 241 12.02 -0.55 9.20
N LEU A 242 10.84 -0.55 8.60
CA LEU A 242 9.84 0.49 8.81
C LEU A 242 8.94 0.08 9.99
N HIS A 243 9.12 0.74 11.11
CA HIS A 243 8.26 0.50 12.27
C HIS A 243 6.88 1.16 12.12
N ASN A 244 6.00 0.54 11.32
CA ASN A 244 4.59 0.87 11.32
C ASN A 244 3.98 0.45 12.66
N ASP A 245 3.92 1.37 13.61
CA ASP A 245 3.33 1.10 14.92
C ASP A 245 1.81 1.21 14.86
N TYR A 246 1.14 0.08 14.74
CA TYR A 246 -0.32 0.01 14.70
C TYR A 246 -0.99 0.26 16.06
N ARG A 247 -0.23 0.50 17.14
CA ARG A 247 -0.79 0.83 18.47
C ARG A 247 -1.53 2.16 18.49
N TRP A 248 -1.19 3.07 17.58
CA TRP A 248 -1.86 4.36 17.45
C TRP A 248 -3.40 4.25 17.32
N VAL A 249 -3.90 3.11 16.83
CA VAL A 249 -5.34 2.83 16.73
C VAL A 249 -5.99 2.66 18.10
N TYR A 250 -5.22 2.25 19.09
CA TYR A 250 -5.70 2.00 20.46
C TYR A 250 -5.53 3.19 21.37
N GLU A 251 -4.77 4.18 20.97
CA GLU A 251 -4.52 5.38 21.76
C GLU A 251 -5.63 6.40 21.47
N ASP A 252 -6.08 7.11 22.50
CA ASP A 252 -7.11 8.13 22.37
C ASP A 252 -6.64 9.36 21.56
N LYS A 253 -5.37 9.39 21.20
CA LYS A 253 -4.79 10.40 20.34
C LYS A 253 -4.08 9.71 19.17
N VAL A 254 -4.30 10.23 17.96
CA VAL A 254 -3.35 9.99 16.87
C VAL A 254 -2.01 10.43 17.42
N PRO A 255 -0.99 9.55 17.46
CA PRO A 255 0.33 9.99 17.89
C PRO A 255 0.69 11.20 17.05
N ALA A 256 1.12 12.26 17.70
CA ALA A 256 1.69 13.38 16.97
C ALA A 256 2.75 12.80 16.06
N ILE A 257 2.53 12.89 14.76
CA ILE A 257 3.41 12.36 13.74
C ILE A 257 4.63 13.28 13.77
N THR A 258 5.50 13.02 14.71
CA THR A 258 6.65 13.86 15.02
C THR A 258 7.89 13.25 14.39
N GLU A 259 8.93 14.04 14.25
CA GLU A 259 10.26 13.55 13.88
C GLU A 259 10.73 12.34 14.69
N ALA A 260 10.21 12.13 15.88
CA ALA A 260 10.50 10.96 16.71
C ALA A 260 10.12 9.62 16.03
N ALA A 261 9.05 9.59 15.24
CA ALA A 261 8.67 8.40 14.48
C ALA A 261 9.71 8.01 13.41
N TYR A 262 10.53 8.97 12.96
CA TYR A 262 11.59 8.77 11.96
C TYR A 262 12.95 8.43 12.58
N ARG A 263 13.18 8.73 13.85
CA ARG A 263 14.44 8.38 14.54
C ARG A 263 14.62 6.89 14.74
N ASP A 264 13.53 6.12 14.63
CA ASP A 264 13.54 4.67 14.73
C ASP A 264 13.85 3.95 13.42
N PHE A 265 14.10 4.67 12.30
CA PHE A 265 14.67 4.09 11.10
C PHE A 265 16.13 3.72 11.34
N SER A 266 16.34 2.65 12.09
CA SER A 266 17.66 2.05 12.21
C SER A 266 17.84 1.08 11.05
N HIS A 267 19.02 1.11 10.42
CA HIS A 267 19.47 0.04 9.56
C HIS A 267 19.58 -1.22 10.41
N ARG A 268 18.55 -2.03 10.39
CA ARG A 268 18.56 -3.36 10.98
C ARG A 268 18.66 -4.36 9.85
N GLY A 269 19.53 -5.31 9.98
CA GLY A 269 19.51 -6.44 9.07
C GLY A 269 18.11 -7.08 9.11
N TRP A 270 17.57 -7.44 7.97
CA TRP A 270 16.24 -8.06 7.83
C TRP A 270 16.02 -9.26 8.78
N ARG A 271 17.08 -9.89 9.29
CA ARG A 271 17.05 -10.97 10.28
C ARG A 271 16.51 -10.56 11.65
N GLU A 272 16.52 -9.27 11.93
CA GLU A 272 15.98 -8.71 13.16
C GLU A 272 14.51 -8.30 13.02
N THR A 273 14.00 -8.26 11.78
CA THR A 273 12.58 -8.02 11.53
C THR A 273 11.78 -9.24 11.97
N ARG A 274 10.62 -8.99 12.54
CA ARG A 274 9.77 -10.03 13.14
C ARG A 274 9.46 -11.13 12.12
N ALA A 275 9.54 -12.38 12.53
CA ALA A 275 9.51 -13.61 11.74
C ALA A 275 8.27 -13.83 10.81
N HIS A 276 7.32 -12.90 10.69
CA HIS A 276 6.05 -13.16 10.02
C HIS A 276 5.47 -12.04 9.14
N ALA A 277 5.97 -10.82 9.19
CA ALA A 277 5.69 -9.72 8.27
C ALA A 277 6.67 -8.59 8.54
N ALA A 278 7.17 -7.96 7.51
CA ALA A 278 8.04 -6.79 7.63
C ALA A 278 7.54 -5.70 6.67
N ASP A 279 7.42 -4.50 7.21
CA ASP A 279 7.35 -3.29 6.41
C ASP A 279 8.79 -2.79 6.26
N VAL A 280 9.30 -2.75 5.05
CA VAL A 280 10.68 -2.38 4.79
C VAL A 280 10.78 -1.20 3.83
N LEU A 281 11.81 -0.39 4.03
CA LEU A 281 12.24 0.58 3.03
C LEU A 281 13.54 0.10 2.40
N LEU A 282 13.60 0.18 1.10
CA LEU A 282 14.77 -0.19 0.30
C LEU A 282 15.18 1.05 -0.49
N SER A 283 16.46 1.37 -0.53
CA SER A 283 16.93 2.55 -1.27
C SER A 283 18.30 2.33 -1.88
N ARG A 284 18.53 2.93 -3.08
CA ARG A 284 19.83 2.88 -3.75
C ARG A 284 20.87 3.75 -3.04
N GLN A 285 20.44 4.81 -2.38
CA GLN A 285 21.31 5.70 -1.60
C GLN A 285 20.93 5.60 -0.13
N PRO A 286 21.86 5.84 0.80
CA PRO A 286 21.51 5.93 2.20
C PRO A 286 20.35 6.90 2.42
N LEU A 287 19.35 6.49 3.18
CA LEU A 287 18.24 7.36 3.51
C LEU A 287 18.70 8.42 4.51
N SER A 288 18.68 9.66 4.06
CA SER A 288 18.69 10.84 4.94
C SER A 288 17.26 11.38 4.93
N LEU A 289 16.64 11.43 6.09
CA LEU A 289 15.38 12.15 6.24
C LEU A 289 15.70 13.63 6.48
N PRO A 290 15.05 14.53 5.74
CA PRO A 290 15.22 15.97 5.97
C PRO A 290 14.64 16.39 7.30
#